data_66184f791c8c0a31c2b3c71ec235bcc4
#
_entry.id   66184f791c8c0a31c2b3c71ec235bcc4
#
_cell.length_a   1.000
_cell.length_b   1.000
_cell.length_c   1.000
_cell.angle_alpha   90.00
_cell.angle_beta   90.00
_cell.angle_gamma   90.00
#
_symmetry.space_group_name_H-M   'P 1'
#
loop_
_entity.id
_entity.type
_entity.pdbx_description
1 polymer ?
#
loop_
_entity_poly.entity_id
_entity_poly.type
_entity_poly.pdbx_seq_one_letter_code
_entity_poly.pdbx_strand_id
1 'polypeptide(L)'
;MKQISSIFIILCSISCGGPRGNWSDPRVILISIDGLRGDILNNSTYTKDYPNLTRLMTDGEYCTSVQTVFPSLTYPSHTSMITGVTPAKHGIVNNRPFMPKNNFVDWYWYADSIEVPTLITKAAQNGLVTVGVSWPVSVGAKMDWMLPEIKSVNDTISTIDLVRQHDRPESFLESAKVFGVVPKDGNPSGYNRDLLLHEIFMDAFVRKAPHLSLYHMIETDLIQHKFGKSSNEAKDAFMFMDSLVGNILAFLDDNKLWESTTLIITGDHGFRNYEKQVSLNRLFEKEGWLTLNNGSISDWKVVCLGSGGSGFVRLKDPTDQEFKKRVRLLLSEQDAFEILEQRHMNGALWAS
;
A
#
# COMPACT_ATOMS: atom_id res chain seq x y z
N MET A 1 28.68 18.81 5.48
CA MET A 1 27.86 18.55 4.29
C MET A 1 28.80 18.27 3.13
N LYS A 2 28.97 16.99 2.77
CA LYS A 2 29.73 16.60 1.57
C LYS A 2 28.72 16.34 0.45
N GLN A 3 28.80 17.13 -0.62
CA GLN A 3 28.08 16.85 -1.84
C GLN A 3 28.53 15.48 -2.37
N ILE A 4 27.59 14.55 -2.43
CA ILE A 4 27.78 13.27 -3.14
C ILE A 4 27.44 13.58 -4.58
N SER A 5 28.46 13.84 -5.40
CA SER A 5 28.33 13.89 -6.85
C SER A 5 28.08 12.47 -7.35
N SER A 6 26.86 12.20 -7.77
CA SER A 6 26.50 10.93 -8.40
C SER A 6 27.15 10.84 -9.77
N ILE A 7 28.23 10.06 -9.87
CA ILE A 7 28.82 9.68 -11.15
C ILE A 7 27.97 8.52 -11.69
N PHE A 8 27.10 8.79 -12.65
CA PHE A 8 26.45 7.75 -13.46
C PHE A 8 27.47 7.12 -14.40
N ILE A 9 28.03 5.98 -14.00
CA ILE A 9 28.77 5.12 -14.92
C ILE A 9 27.76 4.20 -15.59
N ILE A 10 27.47 4.46 -16.86
CA ILE A 10 26.72 3.54 -17.73
C ILE A 10 27.63 2.34 -17.98
N LEU A 11 27.52 1.30 -17.19
CA LEU A 11 28.05 -0.01 -17.49
C LEU A 11 27.03 -0.79 -18.31
N CYS A 12 27.19 -0.75 -19.64
CA CYS A 12 26.58 -1.75 -20.51
C CYS A 12 27.16 -3.11 -20.15
N SER A 13 26.43 -3.93 -19.42
CA SER A 13 26.75 -5.36 -19.35
C SER A 13 25.59 -6.20 -18.85
N ILE A 14 25.32 -7.21 -19.61
CA ILE A 14 24.50 -8.41 -19.35
C ILE A 14 23.01 -8.14 -19.28
N SER A 15 22.38 -8.18 -20.43
CA SER A 15 20.96 -8.32 -20.67
C SER A 15 20.45 -9.60 -19.97
N CYS A 16 19.85 -9.47 -18.80
CA CYS A 16 18.82 -10.40 -18.41
C CYS A 16 17.67 -10.21 -19.40
N GLY A 17 17.48 -11.15 -20.33
CA GLY A 17 16.66 -11.02 -21.52
C GLY A 17 15.15 -11.09 -21.24
N GLY A 18 14.60 -10.10 -20.55
CA GLY A 18 13.17 -9.92 -20.42
C GLY A 18 12.65 -8.76 -21.27
N PRO A 19 11.32 -8.56 -21.34
CA PRO A 19 10.71 -7.48 -22.10
C PRO A 19 11.27 -6.10 -21.75
N ARG A 20 11.40 -5.25 -22.78
CA ARG A 20 11.84 -3.86 -22.66
C ARG A 20 10.99 -3.00 -23.60
N GLY A 21 10.48 -1.87 -23.07
CA GLY A 21 9.80 -0.85 -23.87
C GLY A 21 10.78 0.09 -24.59
N ASN A 22 10.22 1.05 -25.27
CA ASN A 22 10.97 2.11 -25.94
C ASN A 22 10.70 3.44 -25.22
N TRP A 23 11.73 4.26 -25.00
CA TRP A 23 11.60 5.55 -24.33
C TRP A 23 10.74 6.56 -25.09
N SER A 24 10.52 6.38 -26.39
CA SER A 24 9.60 7.19 -27.19
C SER A 24 8.12 6.84 -26.98
N ASP A 25 7.81 5.66 -26.38
CA ASP A 25 6.45 5.23 -26.19
C ASP A 25 5.81 5.95 -25.00
N PRO A 26 4.49 6.22 -25.04
CA PRO A 26 3.76 6.74 -23.89
C PRO A 26 3.86 5.82 -22.67
N ARG A 27 4.01 6.40 -21.50
CA ARG A 27 4.14 5.66 -20.24
C ARG A 27 3.41 6.32 -19.08
N VAL A 28 3.05 5.50 -18.12
CA VAL A 28 2.45 5.94 -16.85
C VAL A 28 3.32 5.43 -15.70
N ILE A 29 3.65 6.34 -14.79
CA ILE A 29 4.28 6.05 -13.51
C ILE A 29 3.25 6.40 -12.44
N LEU A 30 2.79 5.41 -11.69
CA LEU A 30 1.91 5.60 -10.54
C LEU A 30 2.68 5.29 -9.27
N ILE A 31 2.90 6.33 -8.46
CA ILE A 31 3.56 6.24 -7.16
C ILE A 31 2.51 6.46 -6.07
N SER A 32 2.44 5.53 -5.12
CA SER A 32 1.68 5.68 -3.90
C SER A 32 2.64 5.90 -2.73
N ILE A 33 2.41 6.94 -1.94
CA ILE A 33 3.11 7.22 -0.69
C ILE A 33 2.15 6.88 0.45
N ASP A 34 2.45 5.86 1.22
CA ASP A 34 1.58 5.32 2.26
C ASP A 34 1.30 6.37 3.35
N GLY A 35 0.02 6.60 3.61
CA GLY A 35 -0.42 7.61 4.57
C GLY A 35 -0.13 9.06 4.15
N LEU A 36 0.00 9.36 2.84
CA LEU A 36 0.17 10.74 2.34
C LEU A 36 -1.11 11.52 2.57
N ARG A 37 -1.08 12.39 3.57
CA ARG A 37 -2.23 13.21 3.95
C ARG A 37 -2.37 14.41 3.02
N GLY A 38 -3.62 14.77 2.69
CA GLY A 38 -3.90 15.98 1.92
C GLY A 38 -3.48 17.29 2.59
N ASP A 39 -3.31 17.33 3.93
CA ASP A 39 -2.90 18.53 4.66
C ASP A 39 -1.38 18.81 4.60
N ILE A 40 -0.55 17.85 4.17
CA ILE A 40 0.91 18.01 4.11
C ILE A 40 1.32 19.11 3.13
N LEU A 41 0.72 19.14 1.95
CA LEU A 41 1.08 20.08 0.90
C LEU A 41 0.21 21.34 0.92
N ASN A 42 -0.91 21.34 1.64
CA ASN A 42 -1.80 22.49 1.76
C ASN A 42 -1.30 23.57 2.74
N ASN A 43 -0.26 23.27 3.52
CA ASN A 43 0.29 24.19 4.49
C ASN A 43 1.57 24.83 3.93
N SER A 44 1.53 26.16 3.69
CA SER A 44 2.68 26.93 3.19
C SER A 44 3.96 26.79 4.02
N THR A 45 3.84 26.36 5.28
CA THR A 45 4.99 26.08 6.15
C THR A 45 5.78 24.86 5.66
N TYR A 46 5.11 23.87 5.04
CA TYR A 46 5.73 22.62 4.61
C TYR A 46 6.21 22.62 3.15
N THR A 47 5.76 23.54 2.31
CA THR A 47 6.16 23.59 0.88
C THR A 47 7.68 23.72 0.69
N LYS A 48 8.37 24.39 1.62
CA LYS A 48 9.84 24.51 1.59
C LYS A 48 10.57 23.22 1.94
N ASP A 49 9.92 22.35 2.71
CA ASP A 49 10.50 21.11 3.18
C ASP A 49 10.35 19.98 2.17
N TYR A 50 9.39 20.15 1.21
CA TYR A 50 9.08 19.17 0.16
C TYR A 50 9.19 19.79 -1.23
N PRO A 51 10.41 20.18 -1.67
CA PRO A 51 10.60 20.95 -2.90
C PRO A 51 10.17 20.21 -4.17
N ASN A 52 10.33 18.88 -4.21
CA ASN A 52 10.01 18.07 -5.38
C ASN A 52 8.50 17.88 -5.57
N LEU A 53 7.78 17.58 -4.49
CA LEU A 53 6.32 17.53 -4.49
C LEU A 53 5.73 18.92 -4.76
N THR A 54 6.33 19.99 -4.20
CA THR A 54 5.91 21.37 -4.46
C THR A 54 6.10 21.76 -5.93
N ARG A 55 7.20 21.33 -6.56
CA ARG A 55 7.43 21.50 -8.00
C ARG A 55 6.30 20.85 -8.80
N LEU A 56 5.94 19.58 -8.50
CA LEU A 56 4.87 18.89 -9.20
C LEU A 56 3.51 19.57 -9.07
N MET A 57 3.23 20.16 -7.90
CA MET A 57 2.02 20.97 -7.71
C MET A 57 2.00 22.25 -8.56
N THR A 58 3.17 22.80 -8.84
CA THR A 58 3.31 24.04 -9.63
C THR A 58 3.28 23.76 -11.12
N ASP A 59 3.93 22.69 -11.56
CA ASP A 59 4.15 22.37 -12.98
C ASP A 59 3.06 21.45 -13.55
N GLY A 60 2.27 20.78 -12.68
CA GLY A 60 1.25 19.81 -13.05
C GLY A 60 -0.14 20.14 -12.50
N GLU A 61 -1.02 19.15 -12.56
CA GLU A 61 -2.35 19.21 -11.95
C GLU A 61 -2.31 18.71 -10.50
N TYR A 62 -2.90 19.47 -9.59
CA TYR A 62 -2.92 19.16 -8.17
C TYR A 62 -4.33 19.12 -7.58
N CYS A 63 -4.63 18.07 -6.86
CA CYS A 63 -5.88 17.94 -6.12
C CYS A 63 -5.63 18.11 -4.61
N THR A 64 -6.24 19.11 -4.00
CA THR A 64 -6.06 19.45 -2.59
C THR A 64 -6.73 18.46 -1.63
N SER A 65 -7.70 17.69 -2.13
CA SER A 65 -8.48 16.73 -1.32
C SER A 65 -8.92 15.57 -2.18
N VAL A 66 -8.38 14.40 -1.92
CA VAL A 66 -8.78 13.15 -2.57
C VAL A 66 -9.48 12.28 -1.54
N GLN A 67 -10.72 11.90 -1.82
CA GLN A 67 -11.45 10.97 -0.98
C GLN A 67 -10.99 9.54 -1.28
N THR A 68 -10.39 8.88 -0.30
CA THR A 68 -10.05 7.45 -0.42
C THR A 68 -11.31 6.59 -0.36
N VAL A 69 -11.16 5.33 -0.70
CA VAL A 69 -12.25 4.34 -0.61
C VAL A 69 -12.54 3.95 0.84
N PHE A 70 -13.67 3.31 1.06
CA PHE A 70 -14.02 2.73 2.36
C PHE A 70 -13.96 1.18 2.29
N PRO A 71 -13.21 0.54 3.22
CA PRO A 71 -12.39 1.12 4.28
C PRO A 71 -11.13 1.79 3.75
N SER A 72 -10.71 2.87 4.44
CA SER A 72 -9.50 3.64 4.13
C SER A 72 -8.25 2.94 4.65
N LEU A 73 -7.89 1.85 4.02
CA LEU A 73 -6.77 0.99 4.34
C LEU A 73 -5.90 0.76 3.10
N THR A 74 -4.64 0.43 3.31
CA THR A 74 -3.63 0.25 2.26
C THR A 74 -4.10 -0.67 1.13
N TYR A 75 -4.48 -1.92 1.44
CA TYR A 75 -4.80 -2.93 0.42
C TYR A 75 -6.08 -2.65 -0.37
N PRO A 76 -7.21 -2.28 0.29
CA PRO A 76 -8.41 -1.83 -0.41
C PRO A 76 -8.16 -0.63 -1.33
N SER A 77 -7.39 0.37 -0.85
CA SER A 77 -7.12 1.59 -1.62
C SER A 77 -6.25 1.31 -2.84
N HIS A 78 -5.13 0.60 -2.68
CA HIS A 78 -4.24 0.24 -3.79
C HIS A 78 -4.94 -0.64 -4.83
N THR A 79 -5.79 -1.57 -4.39
CA THR A 79 -6.59 -2.38 -5.32
C THR A 79 -7.60 -1.52 -6.08
N SER A 80 -8.24 -0.56 -5.40
CA SER A 80 -9.15 0.37 -6.07
C SER A 80 -8.45 1.26 -7.10
N MET A 81 -7.21 1.72 -6.82
CA MET A 81 -6.42 2.51 -7.77
C MET A 81 -6.18 1.77 -9.08
N ILE A 82 -5.88 0.48 -9.03
CA ILE A 82 -5.56 -0.32 -10.24
C ILE A 82 -6.76 -1.01 -10.88
N THR A 83 -7.94 -1.00 -10.22
CA THR A 83 -9.17 -1.61 -10.75
C THR A 83 -10.22 -0.60 -11.18
N GLY A 84 -10.16 0.64 -10.62
CA GLY A 84 -11.15 1.68 -10.86
C GLY A 84 -12.53 1.39 -10.23
N VAL A 85 -12.60 0.42 -9.29
CA VAL A 85 -13.85 0.06 -8.60
C VAL A 85 -13.66 0.01 -7.08
N THR A 86 -14.79 -0.01 -6.36
CA THR A 86 -14.79 -0.02 -4.89
C THR A 86 -14.42 -1.40 -4.32
N PRO A 87 -13.99 -1.47 -3.06
CA PRO A 87 -13.68 -2.72 -2.34
C PRO A 87 -14.75 -3.80 -2.44
N ALA A 88 -16.00 -3.37 -2.49
CA ALA A 88 -17.16 -4.23 -2.72
C ALA A 88 -17.14 -5.01 -4.01
N LYS A 89 -16.56 -4.44 -5.05
CA LYS A 89 -16.54 -5.05 -6.39
C LYS A 89 -15.25 -5.83 -6.65
N HIS A 90 -14.12 -5.38 -6.10
CA HIS A 90 -12.86 -6.07 -6.32
C HIS A 90 -12.52 -7.12 -5.24
N GLY A 91 -13.32 -7.24 -4.16
CA GLY A 91 -13.21 -8.29 -3.15
C GLY A 91 -12.20 -8.01 -2.03
N ILE A 92 -11.27 -7.07 -2.18
CA ILE A 92 -10.29 -6.73 -1.15
C ILE A 92 -10.89 -5.70 -0.20
N VAL A 93 -11.48 -6.17 0.88
CA VAL A 93 -12.28 -5.36 1.83
C VAL A 93 -11.55 -5.01 3.13
N ASN A 94 -10.32 -5.48 3.30
CA ASN A 94 -9.45 -5.20 4.45
C ASN A 94 -7.99 -5.48 4.03
N ASN A 95 -7.01 -5.14 4.87
CA ASN A 95 -5.62 -5.55 4.65
C ASN A 95 -5.44 -7.07 4.82
N ARG A 96 -6.29 -7.70 5.62
CA ARG A 96 -6.24 -9.14 5.93
C ARG A 96 -7.58 -9.80 5.63
N PRO A 97 -7.58 -11.02 5.06
CA PRO A 97 -8.79 -11.80 4.89
C PRO A 97 -9.41 -12.16 6.24
N PHE A 98 -10.74 -12.28 6.26
CA PHE A 98 -11.42 -12.72 7.47
C PHE A 98 -11.26 -14.22 7.68
N MET A 99 -10.43 -14.60 8.64
CA MET A 99 -10.20 -15.98 9.06
C MET A 99 -10.40 -16.10 10.57
N PRO A 100 -11.63 -16.31 11.07
CA PRO A 100 -11.96 -16.20 12.50
C PRO A 100 -11.18 -17.17 13.38
N LYS A 101 -10.80 -18.35 12.87
CA LYS A 101 -10.02 -19.34 13.62
C LYS A 101 -8.50 -19.14 13.56
N ASN A 102 -8.01 -18.37 12.58
CA ASN A 102 -6.57 -18.20 12.33
C ASN A 102 -6.03 -16.82 12.73
N ASN A 103 -6.79 -16.06 13.52
CA ASN A 103 -6.38 -14.74 14.06
C ASN A 103 -5.82 -13.76 13.04
N PHE A 104 -6.30 -13.76 11.79
CA PHE A 104 -5.82 -12.84 10.76
C PHE A 104 -4.30 -12.90 10.56
N VAL A 105 -3.73 -14.10 10.56
CA VAL A 105 -2.28 -14.31 10.49
C VAL A 105 -1.71 -13.78 9.18
N ASP A 106 -2.48 -13.85 8.09
CA ASP A 106 -2.01 -13.51 6.75
C ASP A 106 -2.68 -12.22 6.20
N TRP A 107 -2.07 -11.65 5.16
CA TRP A 107 -2.56 -10.48 4.45
C TRP A 107 -3.06 -10.88 3.06
N TYR A 108 -3.75 -9.97 2.38
CA TYR A 108 -4.11 -10.17 0.97
C TYR A 108 -2.88 -9.98 0.04
N TRP A 109 -1.86 -10.86 0.18
CA TRP A 109 -0.65 -10.75 -0.63
C TRP A 109 -0.89 -11.01 -2.12
N TYR A 110 -1.78 -11.94 -2.45
CA TYR A 110 -1.91 -12.58 -3.76
C TYR A 110 -2.89 -11.85 -4.67
N ALA A 111 -2.46 -11.59 -5.91
CA ALA A 111 -3.25 -10.89 -6.93
C ALA A 111 -4.50 -11.69 -7.40
N ASP A 112 -4.51 -13.01 -7.23
CA ASP A 112 -5.66 -13.86 -7.54
C ASP A 112 -6.85 -13.66 -6.59
N SER A 113 -6.64 -12.97 -5.46
CA SER A 113 -7.71 -12.52 -4.57
C SER A 113 -8.53 -11.36 -5.15
N ILE A 114 -8.08 -10.71 -6.21
CA ILE A 114 -8.79 -9.61 -6.86
C ILE A 114 -9.82 -10.17 -7.86
N GLU A 115 -11.09 -9.88 -7.61
CA GLU A 115 -12.22 -10.47 -8.36
C GLU A 115 -12.50 -9.80 -9.72
N VAL A 116 -11.76 -8.75 -10.09
CA VAL A 116 -11.98 -7.97 -11.31
C VAL A 116 -10.67 -7.70 -12.05
N PRO A 117 -10.70 -7.39 -13.36
CA PRO A 117 -9.50 -7.01 -14.09
C PRO A 117 -8.84 -5.75 -13.53
N THR A 118 -7.51 -5.72 -13.57
CA THR A 118 -6.69 -4.61 -13.11
C THR A 118 -5.96 -3.92 -14.28
N LEU A 119 -5.35 -2.75 -14.03
CA LEU A 119 -4.42 -2.11 -14.98
C LEU A 119 -3.30 -3.07 -15.38
N ILE A 120 -2.78 -3.86 -14.43
CA ILE A 120 -1.75 -4.89 -14.68
C ILE A 120 -2.27 -5.91 -15.70
N THR A 121 -3.48 -6.43 -15.48
CA THR A 121 -4.10 -7.40 -16.39
C THR A 121 -4.26 -6.82 -17.81
N LYS A 122 -4.69 -5.54 -17.89
CA LYS A 122 -4.88 -4.85 -19.17
C LYS A 122 -3.56 -4.55 -19.86
N ALA A 123 -2.54 -4.14 -19.14
CA ALA A 123 -1.20 -3.93 -19.68
C ALA A 123 -0.64 -5.23 -20.28
N ALA A 124 -0.71 -6.34 -19.54
CA ALA A 124 -0.25 -7.64 -20.01
C ALA A 124 -1.02 -8.13 -21.28
N GLN A 125 -2.35 -7.93 -21.32
CA GLN A 125 -3.17 -8.29 -22.48
C GLN A 125 -2.81 -7.51 -23.75
N ASN A 126 -2.25 -6.30 -23.59
CA ASN A 126 -1.83 -5.45 -24.71
C ASN A 126 -0.30 -5.50 -24.99
N GLY A 127 0.43 -6.43 -24.37
CA GLY A 127 1.87 -6.58 -24.56
C GLY A 127 2.70 -5.39 -24.07
N LEU A 128 2.17 -4.60 -23.12
CA LEU A 128 2.86 -3.46 -22.55
C LEU A 128 3.85 -3.93 -21.49
N VAL A 129 5.06 -3.41 -21.52
CA VAL A 129 6.10 -3.70 -20.53
C VAL A 129 5.75 -3.05 -19.20
N THR A 130 5.81 -3.83 -18.13
CA THR A 130 5.36 -3.46 -16.80
C THR A 130 6.44 -3.63 -15.73
N VAL A 131 6.55 -2.67 -14.82
CA VAL A 131 7.39 -2.72 -13.61
C VAL A 131 6.53 -2.46 -12.39
N GLY A 132 6.67 -3.29 -11.36
CA GLY A 132 6.02 -3.11 -10.06
C GLY A 132 6.98 -3.32 -8.91
N VAL A 133 7.02 -2.37 -7.96
CA VAL A 133 7.84 -2.49 -6.76
C VAL A 133 6.99 -2.18 -5.54
N SER A 134 6.92 -3.15 -4.64
CA SER A 134 6.19 -3.07 -3.37
C SER A 134 4.70 -2.72 -3.50
N TRP A 135 4.07 -3.02 -4.66
CA TRP A 135 2.64 -2.75 -4.81
C TRP A 135 1.81 -3.78 -4.04
N PRO A 136 0.84 -3.35 -3.18
CA PRO A 136 -0.03 -4.25 -2.44
C PRO A 136 -0.85 -5.18 -3.35
N VAL A 137 -1.16 -6.38 -2.86
CA VAL A 137 -1.95 -7.41 -3.57
C VAL A 137 -1.37 -7.75 -4.94
N SER A 138 -0.04 -7.86 -5.04
CA SER A 138 0.64 -8.06 -6.32
C SER A 138 1.37 -9.39 -6.47
N VAL A 139 1.46 -10.22 -5.42
CA VAL A 139 2.09 -11.54 -5.52
C VAL A 139 1.41 -12.38 -6.59
N GLY A 140 2.18 -12.86 -7.57
CA GLY A 140 1.66 -13.62 -8.69
C GLY A 140 0.98 -12.81 -9.79
N ALA A 141 0.94 -11.47 -9.69
CA ALA A 141 0.45 -10.61 -10.76
C ALA A 141 1.27 -10.80 -12.05
N LYS A 142 0.60 -10.67 -13.19
CA LYS A 142 1.24 -10.80 -14.53
C LYS A 142 1.98 -9.52 -14.91
N MET A 143 3.04 -9.22 -14.18
CA MET A 143 3.97 -8.14 -14.50
C MET A 143 5.29 -8.72 -15.04
N ASP A 144 5.95 -7.98 -15.92
CA ASP A 144 7.24 -8.41 -16.50
C ASP A 144 8.37 -8.32 -15.47
N TRP A 145 8.33 -7.25 -14.66
CA TRP A 145 9.31 -6.96 -13.61
C TRP A 145 8.55 -6.61 -12.32
N MET A 146 8.61 -7.49 -11.34
CA MET A 146 7.84 -7.31 -10.10
C MET A 146 8.66 -7.71 -8.88
N LEU A 147 8.79 -6.78 -7.94
CA LEU A 147 9.15 -7.04 -6.56
C LEU A 147 7.88 -6.85 -5.71
N PRO A 148 7.19 -7.92 -5.29
CA PRO A 148 5.90 -7.80 -4.63
C PRO A 148 6.04 -7.27 -3.20
N GLU A 149 4.97 -6.67 -2.69
CA GLU A 149 4.84 -6.48 -1.26
C GLU A 149 4.43 -7.81 -0.63
N ILE A 150 5.34 -8.37 0.16
CA ILE A 150 5.09 -9.58 0.97
C ILE A 150 6.05 -9.57 2.16
N LYS A 151 5.59 -10.01 3.31
CA LYS A 151 6.47 -10.17 4.47
C LYS A 151 6.21 -11.47 5.20
N SER A 152 7.21 -11.98 5.89
CA SER A 152 7.08 -13.11 6.79
C SER A 152 6.18 -12.75 7.96
N VAL A 153 5.22 -13.62 8.24
CA VAL A 153 4.31 -13.52 9.40
C VAL A 153 4.69 -14.45 10.54
N ASN A 154 5.63 -15.37 10.27
CA ASN A 154 6.25 -16.24 11.24
C ASN A 154 7.75 -16.27 10.92
N ASP A 155 8.61 -16.34 11.91
CA ASP A 155 10.07 -16.28 11.76
C ASP A 155 10.69 -17.53 11.09
N THR A 156 9.91 -18.33 10.34
CA THR A 156 10.38 -19.53 9.67
C THR A 156 11.16 -19.25 8.39
N ILE A 157 10.90 -18.11 7.75
CA ILE A 157 11.59 -17.64 6.55
C ILE A 157 11.81 -16.13 6.65
N SER A 158 12.95 -15.62 6.21
CA SER A 158 13.18 -14.18 6.18
C SER A 158 12.28 -13.50 5.13
N THR A 159 11.88 -12.24 5.38
CA THR A 159 11.08 -11.48 4.39
C THR A 159 11.77 -11.41 3.04
N ILE A 160 13.09 -11.22 3.01
CA ILE A 160 13.83 -11.11 1.74
C ILE A 160 13.87 -12.44 0.98
N ASP A 161 13.93 -13.58 1.68
CA ASP A 161 13.86 -14.89 1.04
C ASP A 161 12.45 -15.19 0.52
N LEU A 162 11.43 -14.71 1.23
CA LEU A 162 10.05 -14.80 0.78
C LEU A 162 9.82 -13.94 -0.47
N VAL A 163 10.37 -12.73 -0.53
CA VAL A 163 10.35 -11.88 -1.72
C VAL A 163 11.02 -12.57 -2.90
N ARG A 164 12.18 -13.20 -2.72
CA ARG A 164 12.89 -13.98 -3.77
C ARG A 164 12.07 -15.12 -4.36
N GLN A 165 11.19 -15.73 -3.57
CA GLN A 165 10.31 -16.80 -4.06
C GLN A 165 9.21 -16.27 -4.98
N HIS A 166 8.93 -14.98 -4.92
CA HIS A 166 7.81 -14.35 -5.61
C HIS A 166 8.19 -13.21 -6.54
N ASP A 167 9.49 -12.83 -6.62
CA ASP A 167 9.94 -11.82 -7.56
C ASP A 167 9.79 -12.30 -9.04
N ARG A 168 9.66 -11.36 -9.95
CA ARG A 168 9.52 -11.61 -11.38
C ARG A 168 10.38 -10.63 -12.19
N PRO A 169 11.18 -11.10 -13.15
CA PRO A 169 11.54 -12.52 -13.34
C PRO A 169 12.29 -13.05 -12.12
N GLU A 170 12.40 -14.36 -12.01
CA GLU A 170 13.22 -14.99 -10.98
C GLU A 170 14.59 -14.30 -10.91
N SER A 171 15.07 -14.01 -9.68
CA SER A 171 16.28 -13.22 -9.43
C SER A 171 16.22 -11.71 -9.75
N PHE A 172 15.05 -11.14 -9.91
CA PHE A 172 14.93 -9.68 -10.07
C PHE A 172 15.57 -8.90 -8.90
N LEU A 173 15.29 -9.33 -7.66
CA LEU A 173 15.93 -8.77 -6.46
C LEU A 173 17.45 -8.88 -6.50
N GLU A 174 17.98 -10.02 -7.01
CA GLU A 174 19.43 -10.25 -7.11
C GLU A 174 20.12 -9.28 -8.08
N SER A 175 19.41 -8.87 -9.15
CA SER A 175 19.93 -7.90 -10.10
C SER A 175 20.16 -6.52 -9.48
N ALA A 176 19.42 -6.20 -8.42
CA ALA A 176 19.57 -4.95 -7.67
C ALA A 176 20.69 -4.98 -6.61
N LYS A 177 21.25 -6.13 -6.29
CA LYS A 177 22.41 -6.25 -5.36
C LYS A 177 23.66 -5.47 -5.78
N VAL A 178 23.73 -5.08 -7.04
CA VAL A 178 24.83 -4.29 -7.58
C VAL A 178 25.06 -2.97 -6.82
N PHE A 179 24.03 -2.47 -6.14
CA PHE A 179 24.09 -1.17 -5.45
C PHE A 179 24.47 -1.23 -3.97
N GLY A 180 24.71 -2.43 -3.41
CA GLY A 180 25.22 -2.59 -2.04
C GLY A 180 24.22 -2.21 -0.92
N VAL A 181 22.95 -2.01 -1.24
CA VAL A 181 21.90 -1.55 -0.32
C VAL A 181 21.24 -2.72 0.43
N VAL A 182 21.44 -3.97 -0.02
CA VAL A 182 20.87 -5.15 0.65
C VAL A 182 21.55 -5.38 1.99
N PRO A 183 20.85 -5.30 3.12
CA PRO A 183 21.43 -5.55 4.43
C PRO A 183 22.01 -6.96 4.54
N LYS A 184 23.09 -7.12 5.30
CA LYS A 184 23.71 -8.44 5.54
C LYS A 184 22.79 -9.38 6.31
N ASP A 185 21.89 -8.84 7.12
CA ASP A 185 20.92 -9.59 7.94
C ASP A 185 19.62 -9.95 7.19
N GLY A 186 19.50 -9.53 5.93
CA GLY A 186 18.41 -9.97 5.06
C GLY A 186 17.01 -9.37 5.32
N ASN A 187 16.84 -8.48 6.30
CA ASN A 187 15.56 -7.83 6.60
C ASN A 187 15.69 -6.31 6.65
N PRO A 188 15.67 -5.61 5.50
CA PRO A 188 15.70 -4.15 5.49
C PRO A 188 14.43 -3.61 6.16
N SER A 189 14.61 -2.59 6.98
CA SER A 189 13.53 -1.90 7.70
C SER A 189 13.75 -0.40 7.69
N GLY A 190 12.69 0.36 7.93
CA GLY A 190 12.76 1.80 7.97
C GLY A 190 13.22 2.39 6.64
N TYR A 191 13.89 3.52 6.71
CA TYR A 191 14.43 4.23 5.52
C TYR A 191 15.31 3.35 4.62
N ASN A 192 16.04 2.39 5.18
CA ASN A 192 16.86 1.48 4.37
C ASN A 192 16.03 0.56 3.49
N ARG A 193 14.83 0.17 3.96
CA ARG A 193 13.90 -0.61 3.13
C ARG A 193 13.42 0.22 1.93
N ASP A 194 12.92 1.43 2.18
CA ASP A 194 12.40 2.27 1.12
C ASP A 194 13.51 2.76 0.17
N LEU A 195 14.72 2.96 0.66
CA LEU A 195 15.88 3.21 -0.19
C LEU A 195 16.18 2.01 -1.10
N LEU A 196 16.17 0.79 -0.56
CA LEU A 196 16.35 -0.43 -1.36
C LEU A 196 15.25 -0.57 -2.42
N LEU A 197 13.98 -0.38 -2.04
CA LEU A 197 12.86 -0.44 -2.98
C LEU A 197 13.00 0.62 -4.08
N HIS A 198 13.44 1.82 -3.72
CA HIS A 198 13.70 2.90 -4.67
C HIS A 198 14.80 2.56 -5.67
N GLU A 199 15.93 2.06 -5.20
CA GLU A 199 17.05 1.66 -6.07
C GLU A 199 16.64 0.53 -7.04
N ILE A 200 15.86 -0.45 -6.57
CA ILE A 200 15.30 -1.51 -7.41
C ILE A 200 14.33 -0.93 -8.45
N PHE A 201 13.47 -0.02 -8.03
CA PHE A 201 12.54 0.65 -8.94
C PHE A 201 13.28 1.43 -10.01
N MET A 202 14.24 2.27 -9.64
CA MET A 202 15.03 3.09 -10.57
C MET A 202 15.84 2.22 -11.53
N ASP A 203 16.49 1.16 -11.04
CA ASP A 203 17.22 0.23 -11.87
C ASP A 203 16.32 -0.43 -12.94
N ALA A 204 15.16 -0.94 -12.52
CA ALA A 204 14.20 -1.55 -13.45
C ALA A 204 13.62 -0.52 -14.42
N PHE A 205 13.23 0.65 -13.93
CA PHE A 205 12.67 1.73 -14.73
C PHE A 205 13.65 2.17 -15.82
N VAL A 206 14.90 2.45 -15.46
CA VAL A 206 15.94 2.89 -16.40
C VAL A 206 16.28 1.82 -17.44
N ARG A 207 16.47 0.58 -17.01
CA ARG A 207 16.88 -0.50 -17.92
C ARG A 207 15.75 -1.02 -18.81
N LYS A 208 14.51 -0.97 -18.34
CA LYS A 208 13.37 -1.62 -19.01
C LYS A 208 12.45 -0.67 -19.75
N ALA A 209 12.55 0.64 -19.51
CA ALA A 209 11.70 1.66 -20.16
C ALA A 209 10.21 1.24 -20.17
N PRO A 210 9.58 0.92 -19.02
CA PRO A 210 8.26 0.34 -18.97
C PRO A 210 7.18 1.32 -19.46
N HIS A 211 6.08 0.75 -19.95
CA HIS A 211 4.86 1.50 -20.28
C HIS A 211 3.98 1.77 -19.04
N LEU A 212 4.00 0.83 -18.08
CA LEU A 212 3.31 0.97 -16.79
C LEU A 212 4.27 0.68 -15.66
N SER A 213 4.41 1.63 -14.74
CA SER A 213 5.18 1.49 -13.51
C SER A 213 4.28 1.71 -12.30
N LEU A 214 4.32 0.78 -11.35
CA LEU A 214 3.62 0.87 -10.07
C LEU A 214 4.67 0.85 -8.95
N TYR A 215 4.69 1.87 -8.10
CA TYR A 215 5.65 1.96 -7.00
C TYR A 215 4.98 2.42 -5.72
N HIS A 216 5.21 1.70 -4.62
CA HIS A 216 4.67 2.00 -3.29
C HIS A 216 5.79 2.28 -2.31
N MET A 217 5.75 3.46 -1.67
CA MET A 217 6.65 3.91 -0.63
C MET A 217 5.95 3.79 0.73
N ILE A 218 6.58 3.15 1.73
CA ILE A 218 5.90 2.62 2.92
C ILE A 218 6.21 3.40 4.21
N GLU A 219 7.43 3.91 4.36
CA GLU A 219 7.96 4.35 5.65
C GLU A 219 7.16 5.47 6.31
N THR A 220 6.53 6.34 5.52
CA THR A 220 5.72 7.45 6.03
C THR A 220 4.55 6.98 6.90
N ASP A 221 3.87 5.89 6.55
CA ASP A 221 2.81 5.30 7.36
C ASP A 221 3.36 4.76 8.69
N LEU A 222 4.41 3.95 8.64
CA LEU A 222 5.00 3.34 9.84
C LEU A 222 5.50 4.39 10.85
N ILE A 223 6.10 5.46 10.37
CA ILE A 223 6.56 6.56 11.22
C ILE A 223 5.37 7.29 11.84
N GLN A 224 4.32 7.59 11.07
CA GLN A 224 3.12 8.21 11.61
C GLN A 224 2.41 7.34 12.65
N HIS A 225 2.38 6.02 12.46
CA HIS A 225 1.87 5.08 13.45
C HIS A 225 2.67 5.10 14.76
N LYS A 226 3.98 5.21 14.67
CA LYS A 226 4.88 5.14 15.82
C LYS A 226 4.97 6.44 16.61
N PHE A 227 5.00 7.57 15.92
CA PHE A 227 5.31 8.87 16.52
C PHE A 227 4.16 9.88 16.43
N GLY A 228 3.11 9.56 15.67
CA GLY A 228 1.99 10.45 15.41
C GLY A 228 2.22 11.33 14.18
N LYS A 229 1.11 11.73 13.55
CA LYS A 229 1.12 12.44 12.26
C LYS A 229 1.79 13.81 12.27
N SER A 230 1.93 14.44 13.42
CA SER A 230 2.46 15.81 13.58
C SER A 230 3.85 15.83 14.20
N SER A 231 4.50 14.68 14.34
CA SER A 231 5.85 14.56 14.89
C SER A 231 6.92 15.07 13.90
N ASN A 232 8.10 15.41 14.43
CA ASN A 232 9.25 15.75 13.60
C ASN A 232 9.70 14.54 12.78
N GLU A 233 9.60 13.34 13.34
CA GLU A 233 9.92 12.09 12.65
C GLU A 233 9.01 11.88 11.44
N ALA A 234 7.70 12.18 11.53
CA ALA A 234 6.79 12.13 10.39
C ALA A 234 7.18 13.16 9.32
N LYS A 235 7.56 14.37 9.72
CA LYS A 235 8.07 15.38 8.79
C LYS A 235 9.33 14.90 8.07
N ASP A 236 10.30 14.35 8.80
CA ASP A 236 11.55 13.85 8.24
C ASP A 236 11.31 12.68 7.27
N ALA A 237 10.33 11.80 7.58
CA ALA A 237 9.93 10.72 6.70
C ALA A 237 9.39 11.25 5.36
N PHE A 238 8.54 12.28 5.37
CA PHE A 238 8.06 12.91 4.14
C PHE A 238 9.16 13.66 3.38
N MET A 239 10.11 14.30 4.06
CA MET A 239 11.29 14.90 3.41
C MET A 239 12.15 13.85 2.72
N PHE A 240 12.31 12.68 3.35
CA PHE A 240 13.00 11.55 2.72
C PHE A 240 12.26 11.06 1.47
N MET A 241 10.94 10.84 1.53
CA MET A 241 10.15 10.44 0.37
C MET A 241 10.19 11.50 -0.75
N ASP A 242 10.10 12.79 -0.41
CA ASP A 242 10.27 13.87 -1.38
C ASP A 242 11.62 13.80 -2.10
N SER A 243 12.69 13.44 -1.39
CA SER A 243 14.02 13.27 -2.00
C SER A 243 14.07 12.10 -2.98
N LEU A 244 13.38 10.99 -2.71
CA LEU A 244 13.27 9.86 -3.63
C LEU A 244 12.44 10.23 -4.87
N VAL A 245 11.36 10.99 -4.71
CA VAL A 245 10.61 11.58 -5.82
C VAL A 245 11.54 12.46 -6.66
N GLY A 246 12.38 13.28 -6.03
CA GLY A 246 13.37 14.13 -6.70
C GLY A 246 14.31 13.37 -7.64
N ASN A 247 14.73 12.17 -7.28
CA ASN A 247 15.57 11.33 -8.14
C ASN A 247 14.82 10.91 -9.42
N ILE A 248 13.52 10.60 -9.31
CA ILE A 248 12.69 10.25 -10.47
C ILE A 248 12.53 11.47 -11.38
N LEU A 249 12.23 12.64 -10.80
CA LEU A 249 12.08 13.89 -11.56
C LEU A 249 13.37 14.25 -12.29
N ALA A 250 14.51 14.18 -11.62
CA ALA A 250 15.82 14.43 -12.23
C ALA A 250 16.08 13.51 -13.43
N PHE A 251 15.77 12.22 -13.31
CA PHE A 251 15.90 11.29 -14.43
C PHE A 251 14.99 11.66 -15.61
N LEU A 252 13.75 12.06 -15.36
CA LEU A 252 12.82 12.50 -16.42
C LEU A 252 13.27 13.78 -17.09
N ASP A 253 13.82 14.74 -16.33
CA ASP A 253 14.39 16.00 -16.84
C ASP A 253 15.61 15.75 -17.72
N ASP A 254 16.60 15.03 -17.18
CA ASP A 254 17.88 14.79 -17.83
C ASP A 254 17.72 14.04 -19.17
N ASN A 255 16.70 13.19 -19.25
CA ASN A 255 16.40 12.39 -20.44
C ASN A 255 15.28 12.96 -21.31
N LYS A 256 14.71 14.12 -20.96
CA LYS A 256 13.65 14.82 -21.71
C LYS A 256 12.41 13.95 -21.95
N LEU A 257 11.96 13.25 -20.91
CA LEU A 257 10.90 12.22 -21.01
C LEU A 257 9.50 12.74 -20.69
N TRP A 258 9.31 14.00 -20.34
CA TRP A 258 8.02 14.53 -19.91
C TRP A 258 6.94 14.47 -21.00
N GLU A 259 7.29 14.64 -22.28
CA GLU A 259 6.30 14.55 -23.37
C GLU A 259 5.70 13.15 -23.53
N SER A 260 6.44 12.09 -23.12
CA SER A 260 5.97 10.71 -23.19
C SER A 260 5.58 10.11 -21.83
N THR A 261 5.64 10.88 -20.74
CA THR A 261 5.44 10.37 -19.39
C THR A 261 4.30 11.07 -18.66
N THR A 262 3.34 10.29 -18.16
CA THR A 262 2.39 10.73 -17.15
C THR A 262 2.85 10.22 -15.80
N LEU A 263 3.26 11.12 -14.91
CA LEU A 263 3.62 10.82 -13.53
C LEU A 263 2.44 11.16 -12.62
N ILE A 264 1.98 10.16 -11.85
CA ILE A 264 0.90 10.31 -10.87
C ILE A 264 1.48 9.98 -9.50
N ILE A 265 1.38 10.91 -8.56
CA ILE A 265 1.72 10.69 -7.14
C ILE A 265 0.45 10.84 -6.33
N THR A 266 0.15 9.87 -5.49
CA THR A 266 -1.04 9.84 -4.63
C THR A 266 -0.73 9.22 -3.28
N GLY A 267 -1.62 9.42 -2.30
CA GLY A 267 -1.68 8.60 -1.09
C GLY A 267 -2.79 7.56 -1.21
N ASP A 268 -2.71 6.54 -0.43
CA ASP A 268 -3.72 5.50 -0.31
C ASP A 268 -4.77 5.82 0.77
N HIS A 269 -4.34 6.45 1.87
CA HIS A 269 -5.19 7.00 2.92
C HIS A 269 -4.51 8.18 3.62
N GLY A 270 -5.28 8.87 4.45
CA GLY A 270 -4.77 9.89 5.35
C GLY A 270 -4.38 9.30 6.71
N PHE A 271 -4.12 10.20 7.67
CA PHE A 271 -3.75 9.83 9.04
C PHE A 271 -4.44 10.75 10.05
N ARG A 272 -4.93 10.17 11.15
CA ARG A 272 -5.53 10.92 12.24
C ARG A 272 -5.02 10.38 13.57
N ASN A 273 -4.61 11.27 14.48
CA ASN A 273 -4.32 10.89 15.84
C ASN A 273 -5.62 10.52 16.56
N TYR A 274 -5.56 9.53 17.44
CA TYR A 274 -6.67 9.13 18.30
C TYR A 274 -6.19 9.07 19.76
N GLU A 275 -7.09 9.35 20.68
CA GLU A 275 -6.84 9.32 22.13
C GLU A 275 -7.49 8.11 22.80
N LYS A 276 -8.51 7.54 22.16
CA LYS A 276 -9.30 6.43 22.72
C LYS A 276 -9.47 5.34 21.68
N GLN A 277 -9.47 4.11 22.15
CA GLN A 277 -9.72 2.92 21.34
C GLN A 277 -10.91 2.16 21.93
N VAL A 278 -11.84 1.74 21.06
CA VAL A 278 -12.97 0.89 21.42
C VAL A 278 -12.73 -0.53 20.93
N SER A 279 -12.83 -1.50 21.81
CA SER A 279 -12.71 -2.92 21.46
C SER A 279 -14.10 -3.58 21.46
N LEU A 280 -14.78 -3.59 20.31
CA LEU A 280 -16.10 -4.21 20.18
C LEU A 280 -16.05 -5.72 20.45
N ASN A 281 -14.96 -6.40 20.12
CA ASN A 281 -14.81 -7.83 20.42
C ASN A 281 -14.79 -8.11 21.92
N ARG A 282 -14.23 -7.20 22.73
CA ARG A 282 -14.33 -7.32 24.20
C ARG A 282 -15.75 -7.07 24.71
N LEU A 283 -16.51 -6.21 24.05
CA LEU A 283 -17.92 -6.00 24.36
C LEU A 283 -18.72 -7.28 24.05
N PHE A 284 -18.50 -7.88 22.87
CA PHE A 284 -19.16 -9.14 22.48
C PHE A 284 -18.75 -10.32 23.36
N GLU A 285 -17.51 -10.35 23.85
CA GLU A 285 -17.05 -11.34 24.82
C GLU A 285 -17.79 -11.23 26.15
N LYS A 286 -18.01 -10.03 26.68
CA LYS A 286 -18.80 -9.80 27.91
C LYS A 286 -20.23 -10.27 27.79
N GLU A 287 -20.82 -10.14 26.61
CA GLU A 287 -22.16 -10.64 26.32
C GLU A 287 -22.23 -12.16 26.08
N GLY A 288 -21.09 -12.86 26.10
CA GLY A 288 -21.01 -14.29 25.79
C GLY A 288 -21.28 -14.63 24.32
N TRP A 289 -21.12 -13.64 23.42
CA TRP A 289 -21.31 -13.79 21.97
C TRP A 289 -20.01 -14.10 21.22
N LEU A 290 -18.89 -13.97 21.89
CA LEU A 290 -17.55 -14.26 21.39
C LEU A 290 -16.73 -14.85 22.52
N THR A 291 -15.94 -15.86 22.21
CA THR A 291 -15.03 -16.51 23.18
C THR A 291 -13.59 -16.34 22.69
N LEU A 292 -12.73 -15.81 23.55
CA LEU A 292 -11.30 -15.71 23.30
C LEU A 292 -10.55 -16.78 24.10
N ASN A 293 -9.58 -17.42 23.46
CA ASN A 293 -8.61 -18.31 24.10
C ASN A 293 -7.22 -17.81 23.78
N ASN A 294 -6.47 -17.37 24.80
CA ASN A 294 -5.15 -16.73 24.66
C ASN A 294 -5.14 -15.59 23.64
N GLY A 295 -6.19 -14.76 23.65
CA GLY A 295 -6.33 -13.63 22.72
C GLY A 295 -6.83 -13.99 21.32
N SER A 296 -7.01 -15.27 21.05
CA SER A 296 -7.52 -15.80 19.77
C SER A 296 -9.01 -16.13 19.85
N ILE A 297 -9.73 -15.87 18.76
CA ILE A 297 -11.16 -16.22 18.67
C ILE A 297 -11.31 -17.73 18.55
N SER A 298 -11.88 -18.36 19.60
CA SER A 298 -12.15 -19.81 19.62
C SER A 298 -13.58 -20.14 19.18
N ASP A 299 -14.57 -19.31 19.57
CA ASP A 299 -15.94 -19.38 19.08
C ASP A 299 -16.56 -17.98 19.03
N TRP A 300 -17.58 -17.79 18.18
CA TRP A 300 -18.23 -16.52 18.00
C TRP A 300 -19.61 -16.67 17.38
N LYS A 301 -20.52 -15.79 17.77
CA LYS A 301 -21.80 -15.51 17.09
C LYS A 301 -21.72 -14.20 16.30
N VAL A 302 -20.96 -13.24 16.82
CA VAL A 302 -20.66 -11.97 16.20
C VAL A 302 -19.20 -11.61 16.42
N VAL A 303 -18.60 -10.93 15.45
CA VAL A 303 -17.21 -10.45 15.52
C VAL A 303 -17.09 -9.10 14.83
N CYS A 304 -16.23 -8.24 15.35
CA CYS A 304 -15.87 -6.98 14.71
C CYS A 304 -14.47 -7.11 14.10
N LEU A 305 -14.34 -6.68 12.85
CA LEU A 305 -13.10 -6.49 12.13
C LEU A 305 -12.75 -5.01 12.15
N GLY A 306 -11.72 -4.64 12.89
CA GLY A 306 -11.21 -3.27 12.89
C GLY A 306 -10.61 -2.89 11.54
N SER A 307 -10.84 -1.66 11.12
CA SER A 307 -10.38 -1.11 9.85
C SER A 307 -9.95 0.36 10.05
N GLY A 308 -8.95 0.57 10.90
CA GLY A 308 -8.51 1.92 11.28
C GLY A 308 -9.56 2.64 12.13
N GLY A 309 -10.09 3.76 11.64
CA GLY A 309 -11.16 4.52 12.29
C GLY A 309 -12.56 3.93 12.15
N SER A 310 -12.70 2.72 11.58
CA SER A 310 -13.96 2.03 11.36
C SER A 310 -13.89 0.56 11.74
N GLY A 311 -15.04 -0.14 11.73
CA GLY A 311 -15.10 -1.57 11.99
C GLY A 311 -16.28 -2.22 11.29
N PHE A 312 -16.07 -3.48 10.89
CA PHE A 312 -17.09 -4.32 10.25
C PHE A 312 -17.60 -5.35 11.24
N VAL A 313 -18.87 -5.29 11.55
CA VAL A 313 -19.52 -6.28 12.43
C VAL A 313 -20.13 -7.38 11.59
N ARG A 314 -19.66 -8.60 11.80
CA ARG A 314 -20.12 -9.79 11.10
C ARG A 314 -20.80 -10.77 12.04
N LEU A 315 -21.98 -11.22 11.65
CA LEU A 315 -22.70 -12.30 12.32
C LEU A 315 -22.31 -13.66 11.71
N LYS A 316 -22.16 -14.69 12.53
CA LYS A 316 -21.90 -16.06 12.07
C LYS A 316 -23.09 -16.59 11.26
N ASP A 317 -24.30 -16.33 11.75
CA ASP A 317 -25.54 -16.53 11.00
C ASP A 317 -26.15 -15.17 10.61
N PRO A 318 -25.98 -14.72 9.35
CA PRO A 318 -26.54 -13.45 8.91
C PRO A 318 -28.07 -13.47 8.77
N THR A 319 -28.71 -14.65 8.84
CA THR A 319 -30.16 -14.80 8.72
C THR A 319 -30.89 -14.63 10.06
N ASP A 320 -30.17 -14.73 11.20
CA ASP A 320 -30.73 -14.52 12.55
C ASP A 320 -31.06 -13.03 12.80
N GLN A 321 -32.26 -12.63 12.41
CA GLN A 321 -32.72 -11.25 12.52
C GLN A 321 -32.92 -10.81 13.99
N GLU A 322 -33.28 -11.72 14.90
CA GLU A 322 -33.46 -11.40 16.31
C GLU A 322 -32.09 -11.15 16.98
N PHE A 323 -31.10 -11.96 16.68
CA PHE A 323 -29.76 -11.72 17.18
C PHE A 323 -29.15 -10.45 16.57
N LYS A 324 -29.38 -10.18 15.29
CA LYS A 324 -29.01 -8.92 14.64
C LYS A 324 -29.55 -7.70 15.35
N LYS A 325 -30.83 -7.72 15.74
CA LYS A 325 -31.45 -6.63 16.53
C LYS A 325 -30.77 -6.45 17.89
N ARG A 326 -30.45 -7.55 18.58
CA ARG A 326 -29.75 -7.49 19.87
C ARG A 326 -28.34 -6.89 19.74
N VAL A 327 -27.59 -7.29 18.72
CA VAL A 327 -26.27 -6.72 18.44
C VAL A 327 -26.38 -5.22 18.18
N ARG A 328 -27.35 -4.79 17.35
CA ARG A 328 -27.60 -3.37 17.08
C ARG A 328 -27.96 -2.57 18.32
N LEU A 329 -28.83 -3.11 19.17
CA LEU A 329 -29.19 -2.46 20.41
C LEU A 329 -27.97 -2.23 21.30
N LEU A 330 -27.16 -3.28 21.53
CA LEU A 330 -25.92 -3.19 22.29
C LEU A 330 -24.96 -2.12 21.72
N LEU A 331 -24.83 -2.07 20.41
CA LEU A 331 -23.96 -1.10 19.75
C LEU A 331 -24.52 0.33 19.83
N SER A 332 -25.84 0.51 19.74
CA SER A 332 -26.48 1.83 19.84
C SER A 332 -26.42 2.46 21.22
N GLU A 333 -26.15 1.66 22.25
CA GLU A 333 -25.94 2.13 23.63
C GLU A 333 -24.52 2.69 23.87
N GLN A 334 -23.63 2.63 22.84
CA GLN A 334 -22.26 3.11 22.96
C GLN A 334 -22.12 4.49 22.34
N ASP A 335 -21.68 5.48 23.10
CA ASP A 335 -21.44 6.86 22.63
C ASP A 335 -20.14 7.03 21.84
N ALA A 336 -19.35 5.95 21.68
CA ALA A 336 -17.99 6.03 21.16
C ALA A 336 -17.90 5.95 19.63
N PHE A 337 -19.01 5.62 18.95
CA PHE A 337 -19.04 5.46 17.48
C PHE A 337 -20.47 5.59 16.94
N GLU A 338 -20.57 5.82 15.65
CA GLU A 338 -21.83 5.86 14.90
C GLU A 338 -22.03 4.54 14.14
N ILE A 339 -23.27 4.06 14.07
CA ILE A 339 -23.63 2.89 13.26
C ILE A 339 -24.05 3.37 11.89
N LEU A 340 -23.26 3.03 10.87
CA LEU A 340 -23.62 3.25 9.48
C LEU A 340 -24.22 1.99 8.87
N GLU A 341 -25.39 2.14 8.25
CA GLU A 341 -26.02 1.06 7.50
C GLU A 341 -25.72 1.20 6.02
N GLN A 342 -24.96 0.26 5.47
CA GLN A 342 -24.94 0.04 4.02
C GLN A 342 -25.86 -1.13 3.66
N ARG A 343 -26.69 -0.90 2.63
CA ARG A 343 -27.52 -1.95 2.05
C ARG A 343 -26.60 -2.92 1.30
N HIS A 344 -26.52 -4.15 1.82
CA HIS A 344 -26.00 -5.35 1.18
C HIS A 344 -24.59 -5.32 0.59
N MET A 345 -23.66 -5.83 1.39
CA MET A 345 -22.53 -6.57 0.87
C MET A 345 -22.36 -7.83 1.73
N ASN A 346 -22.84 -8.96 1.21
CA ASN A 346 -22.57 -10.31 1.72
C ASN A 346 -22.67 -10.49 3.25
N GLY A 347 -23.71 -9.93 3.90
CA GLY A 347 -24.00 -10.18 5.31
C GLY A 347 -23.15 -9.38 6.31
N ALA A 348 -22.41 -8.37 5.92
CA ALA A 348 -21.67 -7.49 6.83
C ALA A 348 -22.48 -6.22 7.18
N LEU A 349 -22.47 -5.83 8.46
CA LEU A 349 -22.90 -4.54 8.96
C LEU A 349 -21.66 -3.65 9.14
N TRP A 350 -21.78 -2.37 8.80
CA TRP A 350 -20.70 -1.40 8.90
C TRP A 350 -20.91 -0.48 10.10
N ALA A 351 -19.86 -0.23 10.87
CA ALA A 351 -19.82 0.81 11.89
C ALA A 351 -18.58 1.69 11.64
N SER A 352 -18.76 3.01 11.56
CA SER A 352 -17.67 3.99 11.42
C SER A 352 -17.37 4.66 12.76
#